data_8a11276ce7e101d50f3d88fca484d250
#
_entry.id   8a11276ce7e101d50f3d88fca484d250
#
_cell.length_a   1.000
_cell.length_b   1.000
_cell.length_c   1.000
_cell.angle_alpha   90.00
_cell.angle_beta   90.00
_cell.angle_gamma   90.00
#
_symmetry.space_group_name_H-M   'P 1'
#
loop_
_entity.id
_entity.type
_entity.pdbx_description
1 polymer ?
#
loop_
_entity_poly.entity_id
_entity_poly.type
_entity_poly.pdbx_seq_one_letter_code
_entity_poly.pdbx_strand_id
1 'polypeptide(L)'
;MAYDEPLEIKLVTSDDVFDYLLDIRSINSNVNRKKEALSKEYLDYKFNSDYSINDYKELRNVCDAKRKTMSKFVRERLANNNIIENSNGESALMFWEKEIDEDSIYILDEPENSLSAENQLKLKKFIEDSVRFYNCQFIISTHSPFLLNLYDAKIYNLDDIPVRTRKWTDLPNVLVYYNFFKEHDDEFRK
;
A
#
# COMPACT_ATOMS: atom_id res chain seq x y z
N MET A 1 23.57 35.81 3.27
CA MET A 1 23.50 34.44 3.77
C MET A 1 22.03 34.11 3.84
N ALA A 2 21.54 33.30 2.89
CA ALA A 2 20.21 32.73 3.02
C ALA A 2 20.28 31.72 4.17
N TYR A 3 19.45 31.89 5.18
CA TYR A 3 19.22 30.85 6.16
C TYR A 3 18.46 29.78 5.37
N ASP A 4 19.11 28.62 5.12
CA ASP A 4 18.41 27.43 4.67
C ASP A 4 17.33 27.14 5.70
N GLU A 5 16.08 27.04 5.26
CA GLU A 5 15.00 26.60 6.16
C GLU A 5 15.38 25.22 6.69
N PRO A 6 15.15 24.95 7.99
CA PRO A 6 15.47 23.64 8.54
C PRO A 6 14.64 22.59 7.82
N LEU A 7 15.30 21.51 7.36
CA LEU A 7 14.62 20.37 6.76
C LEU A 7 13.55 19.82 7.73
N GLU A 8 12.38 19.54 7.22
CA GLU A 8 11.31 18.91 7.99
C GLU A 8 11.73 17.49 8.39
N ILE A 9 11.54 17.14 9.67
CA ILE A 9 11.83 15.78 10.18
C ILE A 9 10.50 15.08 10.42
N LYS A 10 10.27 13.97 9.73
CA LYS A 10 9.07 13.14 9.85
C LYS A 10 9.43 11.75 10.38
N LEU A 11 8.74 11.31 11.43
CA LEU A 11 8.80 9.94 11.93
C LEU A 11 7.58 9.19 11.38
N VAL A 12 7.82 8.07 10.72
CA VAL A 12 6.77 7.18 10.20
C VAL A 12 7.05 5.77 10.69
N THR A 13 6.07 5.20 11.39
CA THR A 13 6.16 3.89 12.01
C THR A 13 5.36 2.84 11.25
N SER A 14 5.61 1.57 11.52
CA SER A 14 4.79 0.47 11.02
C SER A 14 3.32 0.57 11.45
N ASP A 15 3.04 1.19 12.61
CA ASP A 15 1.67 1.41 13.10
C ASP A 15 0.91 2.42 12.23
N ASP A 16 1.57 3.47 11.74
CA ASP A 16 0.95 4.45 10.83
C ASP A 16 0.52 3.79 9.52
N VAL A 17 1.35 2.90 8.99
CA VAL A 17 1.00 2.09 7.79
C VAL A 17 -0.17 1.16 8.10
N PHE A 18 -0.17 0.53 9.28
CA PHE A 18 -1.23 -0.39 9.68
C PHE A 18 -2.57 0.33 9.86
N ASP A 19 -2.60 1.49 10.50
CA ASP A 19 -3.79 2.31 10.66
C ASP A 19 -4.35 2.77 9.31
N TYR A 20 -3.49 3.21 8.40
CA TYR A 20 -3.90 3.53 7.03
C TYR A 20 -4.52 2.33 6.31
N LEU A 21 -3.94 1.12 6.47
CA LEU A 21 -4.50 -0.10 5.88
C LEU A 21 -5.85 -0.48 6.50
N LEU A 22 -6.06 -0.25 7.80
CA LEU A 22 -7.36 -0.45 8.46
C LEU A 22 -8.41 0.50 7.91
N ASP A 23 -8.07 1.76 7.69
CA ASP A 23 -8.96 2.75 7.10
C ASP A 23 -9.36 2.36 5.68
N ILE A 24 -8.43 1.95 4.84
CA ILE A 24 -8.72 1.45 3.50
C ILE A 24 -9.63 0.21 3.54
N ARG A 25 -9.38 -0.74 4.46
CA ARG A 25 -10.25 -1.92 4.64
C ARG A 25 -11.66 -1.53 5.08
N SER A 26 -11.79 -0.58 5.99
CA SER A 26 -13.08 -0.05 6.44
C SER A 26 -13.84 0.57 5.26
N ILE A 27 -13.19 1.37 4.45
CA ILE A 27 -13.75 1.97 3.24
C ILE A 27 -14.19 0.87 2.27
N ASN A 28 -13.34 -0.12 1.98
CA ASN A 28 -13.64 -1.23 1.08
C ASN A 28 -14.82 -2.08 1.59
N SER A 29 -14.91 -2.34 2.91
CA SER A 29 -16.04 -3.08 3.48
C SER A 29 -17.36 -2.33 3.32
N ASN A 30 -17.35 -1.01 3.47
CA ASN A 30 -18.52 -0.15 3.24
C ASN A 30 -18.94 -0.15 1.76
N VAL A 31 -17.96 -0.18 0.83
CA VAL A 31 -18.23 -0.31 -0.61
C VAL A 31 -18.86 -1.65 -0.91
N ASN A 32 -18.34 -2.75 -0.35
CA ASN A 32 -18.88 -4.09 -0.55
C ASN A 32 -20.31 -4.21 -0.01
N ARG A 33 -20.60 -3.65 1.17
CA ARG A 33 -22.00 -3.55 1.69
C ARG A 33 -22.92 -2.79 0.73
N LYS A 34 -22.45 -1.66 0.16
CA LYS A 34 -23.21 -0.90 -0.84
C LYS A 34 -23.41 -1.70 -2.13
N LYS A 35 -22.38 -2.43 -2.60
CA LYS A 35 -22.51 -3.33 -3.77
C LYS A 35 -23.58 -4.39 -3.54
N GLU A 36 -23.57 -5.05 -2.37
CA GLU A 36 -24.57 -6.06 -2.02
C GLU A 36 -25.98 -5.47 -1.93
N ALA A 37 -26.14 -4.31 -1.30
CA ALA A 37 -27.42 -3.62 -1.19
C ALA A 37 -27.98 -3.25 -2.59
N LEU A 38 -27.14 -2.66 -3.45
CA LEU A 38 -27.49 -2.32 -4.84
C LEU A 38 -27.79 -3.55 -5.69
N SER A 39 -27.13 -4.68 -5.44
CA SER A 39 -27.40 -5.93 -6.12
C SER A 39 -28.75 -6.52 -5.75
N LYS A 40 -29.12 -6.45 -4.46
CA LYS A 40 -30.46 -6.83 -3.99
C LYS A 40 -31.54 -5.91 -4.57
N GLU A 41 -31.31 -4.61 -4.52
CA GLU A 41 -32.21 -3.60 -5.12
C GLU A 41 -32.41 -3.83 -6.62
N TYR A 42 -31.33 -4.16 -7.36
CA TYR A 42 -31.45 -4.53 -8.77
C TYR A 42 -32.36 -5.73 -9.01
N LEU A 43 -32.23 -6.80 -8.19
CA LEU A 43 -33.06 -7.99 -8.30
C LEU A 43 -34.54 -7.68 -7.99
N ASP A 44 -34.80 -6.88 -6.97
CA ASP A 44 -36.14 -6.46 -6.60
C ASP A 44 -36.78 -5.64 -7.72
N TYR A 45 -36.10 -4.65 -8.27
CA TYR A 45 -36.58 -3.86 -9.41
C TYR A 45 -36.79 -4.70 -10.68
N LYS A 46 -35.96 -5.73 -10.89
CA LYS A 46 -36.03 -6.55 -12.09
C LYS A 46 -37.15 -7.60 -12.06
N PHE A 47 -37.40 -8.18 -10.88
CA PHE A 47 -38.24 -9.36 -10.75
C PHE A 47 -39.49 -9.19 -9.87
N ASN A 48 -39.45 -8.29 -8.86
CA ASN A 48 -40.46 -8.22 -7.80
C ASN A 48 -41.26 -6.92 -7.79
N SER A 49 -41.03 -5.96 -8.69
CA SER A 49 -41.66 -4.67 -8.62
C SER A 49 -42.99 -4.63 -9.36
N ASP A 50 -44.09 -4.55 -8.60
CA ASP A 50 -45.38 -4.05 -9.05
C ASP A 50 -45.35 -2.51 -8.93
N TYR A 51 -45.38 -1.81 -10.06
CA TYR A 51 -45.20 -0.37 -10.07
C TYR A 51 -46.46 0.39 -9.71
N SER A 52 -46.33 1.39 -8.86
CA SER A 52 -47.25 2.53 -8.85
C SER A 52 -46.72 3.60 -9.82
N ILE A 53 -47.53 4.00 -10.77
CA ILE A 53 -47.21 5.03 -11.79
C ILE A 53 -46.95 6.41 -11.15
N ASN A 54 -47.17 6.56 -9.85
CA ASN A 54 -47.09 7.83 -9.13
C ASN A 54 -45.67 8.23 -8.65
N ASP A 55 -44.66 7.33 -8.71
CA ASP A 55 -43.27 7.65 -8.35
C ASP A 55 -42.34 7.54 -9.55
N TYR A 56 -42.01 8.68 -10.13
CA TYR A 56 -41.12 8.79 -11.28
C TYR A 56 -39.70 8.23 -11.01
N LYS A 57 -39.22 8.35 -9.77
CA LYS A 57 -37.91 7.81 -9.37
C LYS A 57 -37.90 6.30 -9.40
N GLU A 58 -38.93 5.70 -8.83
CA GLU A 58 -39.09 4.25 -8.79
C GLU A 58 -39.22 3.65 -10.21
N LEU A 59 -40.06 4.27 -11.03
CA LEU A 59 -40.22 3.90 -12.43
C LEU A 59 -38.89 3.94 -13.21
N ARG A 60 -38.10 4.97 -13.00
CA ARG A 60 -36.77 5.11 -13.62
C ARG A 60 -35.82 3.98 -13.19
N ASN A 61 -35.76 3.65 -11.89
CA ASN A 61 -34.92 2.60 -11.35
C ASN A 61 -35.27 1.22 -11.93
N VAL A 62 -36.57 0.96 -12.05
CA VAL A 62 -37.07 -0.28 -12.67
C VAL A 62 -36.73 -0.36 -14.17
N CYS A 63 -36.92 0.71 -14.92
CA CYS A 63 -36.52 0.78 -16.32
C CYS A 63 -35.04 0.54 -16.49
N ASP A 64 -34.22 1.13 -15.61
CA ASP A 64 -32.76 0.94 -15.60
C ASP A 64 -32.39 -0.50 -15.29
N ALA A 65 -32.99 -1.14 -14.28
CA ALA A 65 -32.73 -2.53 -13.94
C ALA A 65 -33.15 -3.50 -15.07
N LYS A 66 -34.25 -3.22 -15.77
CA LYS A 66 -34.69 -4.03 -16.90
C LYS A 66 -33.81 -3.91 -18.15
N ARG A 67 -33.21 -2.73 -18.38
CA ARG A 67 -32.39 -2.43 -19.56
C ARG A 67 -30.89 -2.74 -19.37
N LYS A 68 -30.40 -2.78 -18.14
CA LYS A 68 -28.97 -2.91 -17.81
C LYS A 68 -28.69 -4.30 -17.21
N THR A 69 -27.45 -4.73 -17.31
CA THR A 69 -26.95 -5.87 -16.52
C THR A 69 -26.73 -5.43 -15.07
N MET A 70 -26.76 -6.36 -14.13
CA MET A 70 -26.52 -6.10 -12.71
C MET A 70 -25.18 -5.37 -12.51
N SER A 71 -24.12 -5.84 -13.13
CA SER A 71 -22.79 -5.23 -13.04
C SER A 71 -22.77 -3.78 -13.52
N LYS A 72 -23.48 -3.45 -14.60
CA LYS A 72 -23.59 -2.08 -15.13
C LYS A 72 -24.41 -1.19 -14.21
N PHE A 73 -25.53 -1.70 -13.70
CA PHE A 73 -26.42 -1.01 -12.78
C PHE A 73 -25.70 -0.63 -11.48
N VAL A 74 -25.00 -1.60 -10.88
CA VAL A 74 -24.23 -1.40 -9.64
C VAL A 74 -23.05 -0.43 -9.86
N ARG A 75 -22.28 -0.63 -10.92
CA ARG A 75 -21.12 0.20 -11.24
C ARG A 75 -21.50 1.67 -11.46
N GLU A 76 -22.55 1.95 -12.19
CA GLU A 76 -22.98 3.36 -12.44
C GLU A 76 -23.44 4.07 -11.16
N ARG A 77 -24.01 3.34 -10.19
CA ARG A 77 -24.41 3.89 -8.91
C ARG A 77 -23.27 4.01 -7.89
N LEU A 78 -22.22 3.20 -8.06
CA LEU A 78 -20.97 3.29 -7.28
C LEU A 78 -19.96 4.26 -7.87
N ALA A 79 -20.04 4.59 -9.16
CA ALA A 79 -19.06 5.43 -9.88
C ALA A 79 -18.90 6.86 -9.30
N ASN A 80 -19.79 7.30 -8.41
CA ASN A 80 -19.63 8.54 -7.65
C ASN A 80 -18.65 8.41 -6.46
N ASN A 81 -18.12 7.22 -6.18
CA ASN A 81 -17.13 6.95 -5.15
C ASN A 81 -15.92 6.31 -5.85
N ASN A 82 -14.90 7.10 -6.17
CA ASN A 82 -13.62 6.66 -6.77
C ASN A 82 -12.81 5.80 -5.77
N ILE A 83 -13.32 4.63 -5.40
CA ILE A 83 -12.60 3.72 -4.50
C ILE A 83 -12.10 2.57 -5.37
N ILE A 84 -10.79 2.55 -5.59
CA ILE A 84 -10.08 1.48 -6.25
C ILE A 84 -9.83 0.40 -5.19
N GLU A 85 -10.25 -0.83 -5.45
CA GLU A 85 -9.88 -1.98 -4.60
C GLU A 85 -8.42 -2.36 -4.91
N ASN A 86 -7.50 -1.95 -4.04
CA ASN A 86 -6.10 -2.35 -4.11
C ASN A 86 -5.82 -3.51 -3.15
N SER A 87 -4.81 -4.32 -3.45
CA SER A 87 -4.28 -5.28 -2.48
C SER A 87 -3.65 -4.55 -1.29
N ASN A 88 -3.54 -5.21 -0.12
CA ASN A 88 -2.93 -4.60 1.06
C ASN A 88 -1.51 -4.09 0.78
N GLY A 89 -0.73 -4.85 0.01
CA GLY A 89 0.63 -4.46 -0.35
C GLY A 89 0.70 -3.27 -1.31
N GLU A 90 -0.26 -3.13 -2.24
CA GLU A 90 -0.37 -1.95 -3.10
C GLU A 90 -0.81 -0.72 -2.30
N SER A 91 -1.77 -0.90 -1.38
CA SER A 91 -2.21 0.18 -0.49
C SER A 91 -1.10 0.67 0.43
N ALA A 92 -0.26 -0.24 0.96
CA ALA A 92 0.90 0.14 1.76
C ALA A 92 1.95 0.90 0.93
N LEU A 93 2.19 0.50 -0.32
CA LEU A 93 3.10 1.24 -1.21
C LEU A 93 2.56 2.65 -1.52
N MET A 94 1.25 2.78 -1.79
CA MET A 94 0.60 4.08 -2.00
C MET A 94 0.68 4.98 -0.75
N PHE A 95 0.69 4.41 0.46
CA PHE A 95 0.93 5.16 1.69
C PHE A 95 2.30 5.85 1.64
N TRP A 96 3.35 5.10 1.32
CA TRP A 96 4.71 5.65 1.22
C TRP A 96 4.84 6.72 0.13
N GLU A 97 4.24 6.50 -1.04
CA GLU A 97 4.23 7.47 -2.14
C GLU A 97 3.51 8.78 -1.77
N LYS A 98 2.57 8.72 -0.83
CA LYS A 98 1.82 9.89 -0.35
C LYS A 98 2.51 10.62 0.80
N GLU A 99 3.17 9.86 1.70
CA GLU A 99 3.80 10.43 2.91
C GLU A 99 5.17 11.05 2.65
N ILE A 100 5.89 10.61 1.61
CA ILE A 100 7.23 11.08 1.32
C ILE A 100 7.18 12.25 0.36
N ASP A 101 7.46 13.44 0.89
CA ASP A 101 7.61 14.71 0.14
C ASP A 101 9.09 15.03 -0.10
N GLU A 102 9.39 16.03 -0.93
CA GLU A 102 10.72 16.54 -1.17
C GLU A 102 11.29 17.35 0.02
N ASP A 103 12.62 17.56 0.03
CA ASP A 103 13.35 18.39 1.00
C ASP A 103 13.12 18.02 2.48
N SER A 104 13.06 16.72 2.80
CA SER A 104 12.70 16.25 4.14
C SER A 104 13.62 15.15 4.66
N ILE A 105 13.68 15.00 5.98
CA ILE A 105 14.36 13.92 6.69
C ILE A 105 13.31 12.94 7.23
N TYR A 106 13.43 11.67 6.89
CA TYR A 106 12.52 10.62 7.32
C TYR A 106 13.20 9.64 8.27
N ILE A 107 12.53 9.35 9.37
CA ILE A 107 12.87 8.25 10.28
C ILE A 107 11.80 7.19 10.08
N LEU A 108 12.18 6.03 9.51
CA LEU A 108 11.26 4.95 9.19
C LEU A 108 11.54 3.75 10.10
N ASP A 109 10.48 3.22 10.72
CA ASP A 109 10.56 2.03 11.56
C ASP A 109 9.83 0.87 10.89
N GLU A 110 10.61 -0.17 10.50
CA GLU A 110 10.15 -1.38 9.82
C GLU A 110 9.20 -1.12 8.63
N PRO A 111 9.60 -0.26 7.67
CA PRO A 111 8.73 0.12 6.55
C PRO A 111 8.35 -1.05 5.63
N GLU A 112 9.04 -2.18 5.74
CA GLU A 112 8.74 -3.41 5.03
C GLU A 112 7.51 -4.16 5.55
N ASN A 113 7.00 -3.84 6.73
CA ASN A 113 5.86 -4.51 7.31
C ASN A 113 4.64 -4.42 6.39
N SER A 114 3.94 -5.53 6.24
CA SER A 114 2.80 -5.69 5.32
C SER A 114 3.15 -5.65 3.82
N LEU A 115 4.43 -5.57 3.43
CA LEU A 115 4.88 -5.59 2.04
C LEU A 115 5.35 -6.98 1.60
N SER A 116 4.91 -7.42 0.43
CA SER A 116 5.52 -8.57 -0.26
C SER A 116 6.95 -8.25 -0.69
N ALA A 117 7.77 -9.27 -0.96
CA ALA A 117 9.14 -9.10 -1.44
C ALA A 117 9.23 -8.19 -2.68
N GLU A 118 8.28 -8.32 -3.62
CA GLU A 118 8.21 -7.46 -4.80
C GLU A 118 7.93 -6.00 -4.44
N ASN A 119 7.01 -5.75 -3.50
CA ASN A 119 6.68 -4.40 -3.07
C ASN A 119 7.80 -3.78 -2.21
N GLN A 120 8.56 -4.58 -1.46
CA GLN A 120 9.77 -4.11 -0.79
C GLN A 120 10.85 -3.64 -1.79
N LEU A 121 10.98 -4.32 -2.93
CA LEU A 121 11.87 -3.88 -4.02
C LEU A 121 11.39 -2.57 -4.67
N LYS A 122 10.07 -2.39 -4.81
CA LYS A 122 9.50 -1.12 -5.30
C LYS A 122 9.74 0.02 -4.29
N LEU A 123 9.51 -0.24 -2.99
CA LEU A 123 9.80 0.73 -1.92
C LEU A 123 11.28 1.10 -1.89
N LYS A 124 12.18 0.11 -2.00
CA LYS A 124 13.62 0.35 -2.10
C LYS A 124 13.94 1.34 -3.22
N LYS A 125 13.42 1.06 -4.43
CA LYS A 125 13.64 1.95 -5.58
C LYS A 125 13.09 3.35 -5.33
N PHE A 126 11.90 3.45 -4.74
CA PHE A 126 11.28 4.73 -4.42
C PHE A 126 12.13 5.55 -3.43
N ILE A 127 12.68 4.91 -2.38
CA ILE A 127 13.60 5.56 -1.43
C ILE A 127 14.88 6.04 -2.14
N GLU A 128 15.49 5.19 -3.00
CA GLU A 128 16.69 5.55 -3.76
C GLU A 128 16.44 6.75 -4.70
N ASP A 129 15.27 6.78 -5.36
CA ASP A 129 14.85 7.87 -6.23
C ASP A 129 14.58 9.16 -5.41
N SER A 130 13.99 9.04 -4.22
CA SER A 130 13.72 10.17 -3.32
C SER A 130 15.01 10.82 -2.80
N VAL A 131 16.00 10.01 -2.44
CA VAL A 131 17.34 10.53 -2.07
C VAL A 131 18.01 11.24 -3.25
N ARG A 132 17.91 10.65 -4.43
CA ARG A 132 18.64 11.12 -5.61
C ARG A 132 18.05 12.38 -6.24
N PHE A 133 16.72 12.50 -6.27
CA PHE A 133 16.02 13.51 -7.06
C PHE A 133 15.25 14.53 -6.24
N TYR A 134 14.87 14.17 -4.98
CA TYR A 134 13.99 14.98 -4.14
C TYR A 134 14.66 15.49 -2.87
N ASN A 135 16.01 15.40 -2.79
CA ASN A 135 16.80 15.90 -1.65
C ASN A 135 16.32 15.35 -0.28
N CYS A 136 15.88 14.10 -0.25
CA CYS A 136 15.46 13.44 0.98
C CYS A 136 16.63 12.74 1.67
N GLN A 137 16.58 12.67 3.01
CA GLN A 137 17.45 11.82 3.82
C GLN A 137 16.63 10.82 4.61
N PHE A 138 17.09 9.56 4.68
CA PHE A 138 16.40 8.51 5.40
C PHE A 138 17.28 7.92 6.51
N ILE A 139 16.65 7.68 7.67
CA ILE A 139 17.17 6.86 8.76
C ILE A 139 16.17 5.72 8.92
N ILE A 140 16.59 4.48 8.66
CA ILE A 140 15.66 3.35 8.54
C ILE A 140 16.06 2.25 9.52
N SER A 141 15.13 1.84 10.39
CA SER A 141 15.19 0.59 11.15
C SER A 141 14.54 -0.49 10.31
N THR A 142 15.25 -1.60 10.01
CA THR A 142 14.73 -2.65 9.13
C THR A 142 15.41 -3.99 9.33
N HIS A 143 14.65 -5.06 9.13
CA HIS A 143 15.14 -6.43 9.03
C HIS A 143 15.13 -6.95 7.58
N SER A 144 14.60 -6.18 6.63
CA SER A 144 14.49 -6.58 5.23
C SER A 144 15.85 -6.67 4.52
N PRO A 145 16.22 -7.81 3.94
CA PRO A 145 17.44 -7.91 3.14
C PRO A 145 17.40 -7.00 1.90
N PHE A 146 16.21 -6.63 1.43
CA PHE A 146 16.03 -5.73 0.29
C PHE A 146 16.34 -4.29 0.65
N LEU A 147 15.88 -3.81 1.81
CA LEU A 147 16.14 -2.44 2.29
C LEU A 147 17.56 -2.30 2.85
N LEU A 148 18.13 -3.34 3.45
CA LEU A 148 19.54 -3.36 3.84
C LEU A 148 20.49 -3.25 2.64
N ASN A 149 20.03 -3.56 1.43
CA ASN A 149 20.77 -3.38 0.18
C ASN A 149 20.48 -2.04 -0.54
N LEU A 150 20.07 -0.99 0.16
CA LEU A 150 19.94 0.36 -0.41
C LEU A 150 21.30 0.85 -0.91
N TYR A 151 21.30 1.51 -2.08
CA TYR A 151 22.52 2.00 -2.68
C TYR A 151 23.18 3.09 -1.81
N ASP A 152 24.48 2.94 -1.57
CA ASP A 152 25.32 3.86 -0.77
C ASP A 152 24.82 4.10 0.68
N ALA A 153 23.98 3.20 1.21
CA ALA A 153 23.51 3.28 2.58
C ALA A 153 24.58 2.87 3.59
N LYS A 154 24.69 3.61 4.68
CA LYS A 154 25.55 3.28 5.81
C LYS A 154 24.76 2.47 6.84
N ILE A 155 25.16 1.21 7.01
CA ILE A 155 24.45 0.30 7.91
C ILE A 155 25.17 0.24 9.26
N TYR A 156 24.42 0.49 10.33
CA TYR A 156 24.85 0.31 11.71
C TYR A 156 24.23 -0.96 12.28
N ASN A 157 25.10 -1.94 12.62
CA ASN A 157 24.61 -3.14 13.29
C ASN A 157 24.50 -2.87 14.80
N LEU A 158 23.28 -2.84 15.31
CA LEU A 158 22.98 -2.55 16.70
C LEU A 158 23.25 -3.75 17.64
N ASP A 159 23.39 -4.97 17.10
CA ASP A 159 23.76 -6.15 17.87
C ASP A 159 25.25 -6.19 18.22
N ASP A 160 26.07 -5.38 17.56
CA ASP A 160 27.49 -5.28 17.88
C ASP A 160 27.74 -4.39 19.10
N ILE A 161 28.60 -4.84 20.01
CA ILE A 161 29.07 -4.04 21.14
C ILE A 161 30.58 -3.82 21.06
N PRO A 162 31.09 -2.60 20.78
CA PRO A 162 30.32 -1.39 20.43
C PRO A 162 29.68 -1.45 19.04
N VAL A 163 28.63 -0.68 18.82
CA VAL A 163 27.94 -0.56 17.52
C VAL A 163 28.95 -0.27 16.41
N ARG A 164 28.90 -1.02 15.32
CA ARG A 164 29.81 -0.92 14.18
C ARG A 164 29.05 -0.85 12.87
N THR A 165 29.70 -0.24 11.88
CA THR A 165 29.18 -0.30 10.50
C THR A 165 29.56 -1.63 9.87
N ARG A 166 28.61 -2.22 9.13
CA ARG A 166 28.80 -3.47 8.38
C ARG A 166 28.31 -3.35 6.96
N LYS A 167 28.80 -4.22 6.11
CA LYS A 167 28.17 -4.45 4.79
C LYS A 167 26.90 -5.26 4.98
N TRP A 168 25.90 -5.03 4.17
CA TRP A 168 24.63 -5.78 4.25
C TRP A 168 24.85 -7.30 4.10
N THR A 169 25.85 -7.71 3.30
CA THR A 169 26.24 -9.12 3.09
C THR A 169 26.82 -9.80 4.33
N ASP A 170 27.26 -9.03 5.32
CA ASP A 170 27.94 -9.56 6.51
C ASP A 170 26.98 -9.62 7.73
N LEU A 171 25.71 -9.25 7.52
CA LEU A 171 24.70 -9.24 8.57
C LEU A 171 24.16 -10.66 8.80
N PRO A 172 24.03 -11.12 10.06
CA PRO A 172 23.59 -12.48 10.36
C PRO A 172 22.20 -12.80 9.76
N ASN A 173 21.24 -11.86 9.85
CA ASN A 173 19.91 -12.03 9.30
C ASN A 173 19.92 -12.21 7.77
N VAL A 174 20.76 -11.47 7.05
CA VAL A 174 20.89 -11.60 5.59
C VAL A 174 21.56 -12.94 5.22
N LEU A 175 22.56 -13.35 6.00
CA LEU A 175 23.24 -14.64 5.78
C LEU A 175 22.30 -15.83 5.97
N VAL A 176 21.30 -15.76 6.85
CA VAL A 176 20.26 -16.80 6.99
C VAL A 176 19.52 -17.00 5.67
N TYR A 177 19.06 -15.92 5.02
CA TYR A 177 18.37 -15.99 3.72
C TYR A 177 19.30 -16.55 2.63
N TYR A 178 20.54 -16.04 2.59
CA TYR A 178 21.54 -16.49 1.60
C TYR A 178 21.82 -17.99 1.72
N ASN A 179 22.05 -18.48 2.94
CA ASN A 179 22.36 -19.90 3.17
C ASN A 179 21.15 -20.78 2.83
N PHE A 180 19.94 -20.38 3.24
CA PHE A 180 18.72 -21.10 2.90
C PHE A 180 18.57 -21.28 1.38
N PHE A 181 18.66 -20.21 0.60
CA PHE A 181 18.54 -20.31 -0.85
C PHE A 181 19.69 -21.06 -1.50
N LYS A 182 20.91 -20.96 -0.94
CA LYS A 182 22.05 -21.70 -1.43
C LYS A 182 21.93 -23.21 -1.19
N GLU A 183 21.39 -23.63 -0.07
CA GLU A 183 21.12 -25.05 0.24
C GLU A 183 20.09 -25.65 -0.70
N HIS A 184 19.13 -24.85 -1.19
CA HIS A 184 18.07 -25.25 -2.10
C HIS A 184 18.31 -24.83 -3.57
N ASP A 185 19.53 -24.44 -3.92
CA ASP A 185 19.86 -23.91 -5.26
C ASP A 185 19.49 -24.89 -6.39
N ASP A 186 19.68 -26.19 -6.17
CA ASP A 186 19.35 -27.22 -7.16
C ASP A 186 17.85 -27.28 -7.49
N GLU A 187 16.96 -26.87 -6.57
CA GLU A 187 15.51 -26.84 -6.78
C GLU A 187 15.10 -25.69 -7.72
N PHE A 188 15.92 -24.65 -7.84
CA PHE A 188 15.70 -23.50 -8.74
C PHE A 188 16.31 -23.68 -10.12
N ARG A 189 17.26 -24.61 -10.29
CA ARG A 189 17.89 -24.92 -11.58
C ARG A 189 16.99 -25.92 -12.33
N LYS A 190 16.10 -25.38 -13.19
CA LYS A 190 15.27 -26.18 -14.11
C LYS A 190 15.97 -26.35 -15.44
#